data_9bbb15368c622fae125567e1a0ce9b84
#
_entry.id   9bbb15368c622fae125567e1a0ce9b84
#
_cell.length_a   1.000
_cell.length_b   1.000
_cell.length_c   1.000
_cell.angle_alpha   90.00
_cell.angle_beta   90.00
_cell.angle_gamma   90.00
#
_symmetry.space_group_name_H-M   'P 1'
#
loop_
_entity.id
_entity.type
_entity.pdbx_description
1 polymer ?
#
loop_
_entity_poly.entity_id
_entity_poly.type
_entity_poly.pdbx_seq_one_letter_code
_entity_poly.pdbx_strand_id
1 'polypeptide(L)'
;NPSSPFDAAGWVKQAATDLDSHIGIYDIHAYPGQHEVRSGQYAEILARHKEFIPAGKKIVLGEAGYKYWREADSLLMKEYNRRVEGHPFTKGTDSNMLVYDYFYGLDMPLLCMEVMNGGYSGIAAWMLDDAMHSSGDSGKTEDIKLWGMWNILGEEVFDDPSQEEIRPWYYTWSLMCRYFPTGSNILKTTLDRTKGVYAAAGEYQGKYVFAAVNIGDEDRSLDISLPAALENVSLYVCEEGNRQTNNEGHPVPVQTGLTVDGTYQTILKAQSFILLTNID
;
A
#
# COMPACT_ATOMS: atom_id res chain seq x y z
N ASN A 1 14.90 -2.64 12.93
CA ASN A 1 15.29 -1.91 14.15
C ASN A 1 16.81 -1.87 14.23
N PRO A 2 17.49 -0.69 14.00
CA PRO A 2 18.95 -0.60 14.08
C PRO A 2 19.54 -0.96 15.45
N SER A 3 18.71 -1.01 16.48
CA SER A 3 19.11 -1.41 17.85
C SER A 3 18.79 -2.88 18.16
N SER A 4 18.20 -3.62 17.22
CA SER A 4 17.96 -5.06 17.42
C SER A 4 19.23 -5.84 17.09
N PRO A 5 19.65 -6.80 17.94
CA PRO A 5 20.70 -7.75 17.56
C PRO A 5 20.29 -8.61 16.35
N PHE A 6 19.03 -8.61 15.98
CA PHE A 6 18.47 -9.24 14.79
C PHE A 6 18.19 -8.15 13.73
N ASP A 7 19.22 -7.70 13.06
CA ASP A 7 19.07 -6.92 11.84
C ASP A 7 18.37 -7.79 10.77
N ALA A 8 17.16 -7.38 10.34
CA ALA A 8 16.40 -8.12 9.34
C ALA A 8 17.20 -8.31 8.03
N ALA A 9 17.99 -7.31 7.63
CA ALA A 9 18.89 -7.41 6.49
C ALA A 9 20.01 -8.44 6.74
N GLY A 10 20.46 -8.60 7.98
CA GLY A 10 21.43 -9.64 8.37
C GLY A 10 20.87 -11.06 8.19
N TRP A 11 19.60 -11.28 8.48
CA TRP A 11 18.95 -12.56 8.20
C TRP A 11 18.88 -12.86 6.71
N VAL A 12 18.53 -11.89 5.87
CA VAL A 12 18.54 -12.05 4.40
C VAL A 12 19.94 -12.39 3.89
N LYS A 13 20.96 -11.69 4.40
CA LYS A 13 22.37 -11.99 4.09
C LYS A 13 22.76 -13.42 4.45
N GLN A 14 22.40 -13.87 5.65
CA GLN A 14 22.70 -15.22 6.11
C GLN A 14 21.99 -16.27 5.24
N ALA A 15 20.69 -16.08 4.96
CA ALA A 15 19.91 -16.96 4.09
C ALA A 15 20.52 -17.04 2.66
N ALA A 16 20.94 -15.89 2.11
CA ALA A 16 21.61 -15.85 0.81
C ALA A 16 22.96 -16.57 0.81
N THR A 17 23.68 -16.52 1.94
CA THR A 17 24.98 -17.21 2.07
C THR A 17 24.81 -18.73 2.15
N ASP A 18 23.85 -19.19 2.95
CA ASP A 18 23.78 -20.61 3.32
C ASP A 18 22.80 -21.41 2.46
N LEU A 19 21.75 -20.77 1.92
CA LEU A 19 20.58 -21.43 1.37
C LEU A 19 20.21 -21.00 -0.06
N ASP A 20 20.97 -20.11 -0.72
CA ASP A 20 20.58 -19.54 -2.02
C ASP A 20 20.22 -20.58 -3.09
N SER A 21 20.94 -21.71 -3.13
CA SER A 21 20.64 -22.79 -4.08
C SER A 21 19.25 -23.43 -3.88
N HIS A 22 18.65 -23.26 -2.72
CA HIS A 22 17.33 -23.80 -2.36
C HIS A 22 16.22 -22.73 -2.35
N ILE A 23 16.59 -21.44 -2.46
CA ILE A 23 15.64 -20.33 -2.40
C ILE A 23 15.21 -19.94 -3.83
N GLY A 24 13.92 -20.05 -4.12
CA GLY A 24 13.32 -19.55 -5.36
C GLY A 24 13.01 -18.06 -5.32
N ILE A 25 12.54 -17.59 -4.17
CA ILE A 25 12.19 -16.20 -3.91
C ILE A 25 12.49 -15.87 -2.45
N TYR A 26 13.01 -14.67 -2.20
CA TYR A 26 13.20 -14.15 -0.84
C TYR A 26 11.93 -13.42 -0.42
N ASP A 27 11.41 -13.79 0.72
CA ASP A 27 10.23 -13.18 1.32
C ASP A 27 10.60 -12.50 2.64
N ILE A 28 10.19 -11.23 2.78
CA ILE A 28 10.32 -10.50 4.03
C ILE A 28 8.96 -9.91 4.44
N HIS A 29 8.73 -9.82 5.73
CA HIS A 29 7.58 -9.13 6.30
C HIS A 29 8.01 -7.80 6.89
N ALA A 30 7.32 -6.72 6.57
CA ALA A 30 7.71 -5.40 7.04
C ALA A 30 6.51 -4.51 7.37
N TYR A 31 6.58 -3.89 8.54
CA TYR A 31 5.61 -2.92 9.04
C TYR A 31 6.32 -1.61 9.39
N PRO A 32 6.61 -0.76 8.40
CA PRO A 32 7.22 0.54 8.65
C PRO A 32 6.28 1.48 9.42
N GLY A 33 6.86 2.51 10.02
CA GLY A 33 6.12 3.67 10.49
C GLY A 33 5.68 4.57 9.34
N GLN A 34 4.64 5.37 9.54
CA GLN A 34 4.19 6.33 8.53
C GLN A 34 5.30 7.31 8.14
N HIS A 35 6.01 7.85 9.14
CA HIS A 35 7.10 8.79 8.89
C HIS A 35 8.23 8.16 8.05
N GLU A 36 8.59 6.90 8.31
CA GLU A 36 9.65 6.22 7.54
C GLU A 36 9.32 6.17 6.06
N VAL A 37 8.05 5.92 5.72
CA VAL A 37 7.61 5.85 4.31
C VAL A 37 7.46 7.25 3.72
N ARG A 38 6.75 8.16 4.41
CA ARG A 38 6.47 9.52 3.92
C ARG A 38 7.72 10.41 3.83
N SER A 39 8.79 10.12 4.57
CA SER A 39 10.07 10.83 4.46
C SER A 39 11.01 10.26 3.39
N GLY A 40 10.70 9.09 2.83
CA GLY A 40 11.56 8.38 1.91
C GLY A 40 12.66 7.52 2.57
N GLN A 41 12.77 7.50 3.91
CA GLN A 41 13.73 6.66 4.63
C GLN A 41 13.49 5.15 4.36
N TYR A 42 12.26 4.77 4.10
CA TYR A 42 11.93 3.39 3.82
C TYR A 42 12.58 2.87 2.53
N ALA A 43 12.81 3.73 1.54
CA ALA A 43 13.54 3.36 0.33
C ALA A 43 14.98 2.88 0.63
N GLU A 44 15.65 3.47 1.64
CA GLU A 44 16.99 3.03 2.07
C GLU A 44 16.94 1.65 2.75
N ILE A 45 15.89 1.42 3.56
CA ILE A 45 15.67 0.12 4.21
C ILE A 45 15.44 -0.97 3.17
N LEU A 46 14.61 -0.71 2.16
CA LEU A 46 14.35 -1.64 1.06
C LEU A 46 15.63 -1.93 0.26
N ALA A 47 16.40 -0.89 -0.07
CA ALA A 47 17.66 -1.03 -0.79
C ALA A 47 18.67 -1.89 -0.02
N ARG A 48 18.78 -1.71 1.29
CA ARG A 48 19.66 -2.48 2.17
C ARG A 48 19.32 -3.98 2.20
N HIS A 49 18.05 -4.34 2.22
CA HIS A 49 17.65 -5.75 2.15
C HIS A 49 18.02 -6.33 0.77
N LYS A 50 17.71 -5.58 -0.28
CA LYS A 50 17.96 -6.01 -1.66
C LYS A 50 19.44 -6.17 -1.99
N GLU A 51 20.33 -5.43 -1.34
CA GLU A 51 21.80 -5.53 -1.50
C GLU A 51 22.30 -6.97 -1.31
N PHE A 52 21.66 -7.75 -0.44
CA PHE A 52 22.05 -9.13 -0.16
C PHE A 52 21.37 -10.17 -1.04
N ILE A 53 20.45 -9.76 -1.92
CA ILE A 53 19.77 -10.69 -2.82
C ILE A 53 20.67 -11.02 -4.00
N PRO A 54 20.99 -12.29 -4.25
CA PRO A 54 21.81 -12.71 -5.39
C PRO A 54 21.19 -12.31 -6.72
N ALA A 55 22.07 -12.01 -7.71
CA ALA A 55 21.62 -11.63 -9.04
C ALA A 55 20.71 -12.70 -9.66
N GLY A 56 19.59 -12.24 -10.25
CA GLY A 56 18.58 -13.11 -10.85
C GLY A 56 17.53 -13.67 -9.88
N LYS A 57 17.71 -13.49 -8.56
CA LYS A 57 16.70 -13.85 -7.56
C LYS A 57 15.71 -12.71 -7.34
N LYS A 58 14.51 -13.07 -6.93
CA LYS A 58 13.43 -12.12 -6.63
C LYS A 58 13.28 -11.94 -5.12
N ILE A 59 12.84 -10.76 -4.72
CA ILE A 59 12.44 -10.45 -3.35
C ILE A 59 11.03 -9.87 -3.35
N VAL A 60 10.23 -10.25 -2.37
CA VAL A 60 8.87 -9.75 -2.14
C VAL A 60 8.70 -9.30 -0.70
N LEU A 61 7.71 -8.45 -0.47
CA LEU A 61 7.10 -8.23 0.83
C LEU A 61 5.86 -9.11 0.91
N GLY A 62 5.98 -10.30 1.51
CA GLY A 62 4.89 -11.26 1.63
C GLY A 62 3.86 -10.88 2.69
N GLU A 63 4.20 -9.91 3.55
CA GLU A 63 3.29 -9.30 4.50
C GLU A 63 3.69 -7.85 4.77
N ALA A 64 2.78 -6.91 4.57
CA ALA A 64 3.05 -5.48 4.73
C ALA A 64 1.83 -4.69 5.22
N GLY A 65 2.10 -3.68 6.04
CA GLY A 65 1.14 -2.72 6.58
C GLY A 65 1.90 -1.68 7.40
N TYR A 66 1.20 -0.89 8.22
CA TYR A 66 1.84 0.14 9.06
C TYR A 66 1.75 -0.20 10.54
N LYS A 67 2.85 0.05 11.27
CA LYS A 67 2.89 0.07 12.74
C LYS A 67 3.51 1.37 13.22
N TYR A 68 2.87 2.04 14.18
CA TYR A 68 3.18 3.41 14.60
C TYR A 68 4.03 3.47 15.87
N TRP A 69 5.01 2.61 16.01
CA TRP A 69 5.87 2.46 17.20
C TRP A 69 7.09 3.38 17.25
N ARG A 70 7.31 4.16 16.20
CA ARG A 70 8.43 5.10 16.12
C ARG A 70 8.09 6.42 16.82
N GLU A 71 9.08 7.08 17.41
CA GLU A 71 8.92 8.39 18.04
C GLU A 71 8.28 9.41 17.08
N ALA A 72 8.70 9.40 15.81
CA ALA A 72 8.16 10.28 14.78
C ALA A 72 6.65 10.09 14.53
N ASP A 73 6.10 8.91 14.84
CA ASP A 73 4.68 8.59 14.72
C ASP A 73 3.92 8.65 16.07
N SER A 74 4.47 9.33 17.08
CA SER A 74 3.94 9.34 18.45
C SER A 74 2.49 9.83 18.55
N LEU A 75 2.06 10.75 17.69
CA LEU A 75 0.67 11.22 17.65
C LEU A 75 -0.28 10.14 17.13
N LEU A 76 0.12 9.40 16.08
CA LEU A 76 -0.64 8.26 15.56
C LEU A 76 -0.69 7.13 16.57
N MET A 77 0.43 6.84 17.26
CA MET A 77 0.47 5.85 18.33
C MET A 77 -0.46 6.22 19.50
N LYS A 78 -0.51 7.50 19.87
CA LYS A 78 -1.44 7.99 20.90
C LYS A 78 -2.90 7.78 20.49
N GLU A 79 -3.25 8.11 19.25
CA GLU A 79 -4.61 7.93 18.73
C GLU A 79 -4.95 6.43 18.61
N TYR A 80 -4.03 5.62 18.11
CA TYR A 80 -4.16 4.16 18.07
C TYR A 80 -4.49 3.58 19.46
N ASN A 81 -3.69 3.92 20.48
CA ASN A 81 -3.89 3.43 21.85
C ASN A 81 -5.25 3.86 22.41
N ARG A 82 -5.66 5.12 22.16
CA ARG A 82 -6.98 5.62 22.57
C ARG A 82 -8.12 4.79 21.97
N ARG A 83 -8.02 4.44 20.68
CA ARG A 83 -9.04 3.61 20.00
C ARG A 83 -9.05 2.19 20.52
N VAL A 84 -7.89 1.58 20.72
CA VAL A 84 -7.77 0.22 21.29
C VAL A 84 -8.37 0.15 22.70
N GLU A 85 -8.14 1.15 23.54
CA GLU A 85 -8.75 1.20 24.88
C GLU A 85 -10.28 1.29 24.83
N GLY A 86 -10.83 2.00 23.86
CA GLY A 86 -12.26 2.16 23.67
C GLY A 86 -12.95 1.01 22.93
N HIS A 87 -12.18 0.09 22.35
CA HIS A 87 -12.72 -0.99 21.52
C HIS A 87 -12.60 -2.34 22.25
N PRO A 88 -13.72 -2.99 22.61
CA PRO A 88 -13.72 -4.16 23.49
C PRO A 88 -13.01 -5.39 22.90
N PHE A 89 -12.92 -5.48 21.56
CA PHE A 89 -12.39 -6.66 20.85
C PHE A 89 -10.90 -6.57 20.50
N THR A 90 -10.25 -5.41 20.71
CA THR A 90 -8.86 -5.19 20.27
C THR A 90 -7.85 -5.10 21.40
N LYS A 91 -8.32 -5.12 22.64
CA LYS A 91 -7.45 -5.00 23.80
C LYS A 91 -6.49 -6.19 23.88
N GLY A 92 -5.19 -5.89 23.78
CA GLY A 92 -4.15 -6.93 23.84
C GLY A 92 -3.93 -7.67 22.51
N THR A 93 -4.64 -7.33 21.46
CA THR A 93 -4.42 -7.88 20.11
C THR A 93 -3.44 -7.01 19.32
N ASP A 94 -2.80 -7.60 18.30
CA ASP A 94 -1.99 -6.87 17.32
C ASP A 94 -2.89 -6.32 16.21
N SER A 95 -3.70 -5.31 16.53
CA SER A 95 -4.66 -4.69 15.63
C SER A 95 -4.19 -3.31 15.16
N ASN A 96 -4.61 -2.86 13.96
CA ASN A 96 -4.39 -1.50 13.49
C ASN A 96 -5.71 -0.74 13.39
N MET A 97 -6.08 0.00 14.43
CA MET A 97 -7.30 0.78 14.49
C MET A 97 -7.34 1.99 13.55
N LEU A 98 -6.24 2.30 12.87
CA LEU A 98 -6.15 3.40 11.91
C LEU A 98 -6.50 2.98 10.48
N VAL A 99 -6.80 1.69 10.24
CA VAL A 99 -7.28 1.18 8.93
C VAL A 99 -8.65 1.77 8.51
N TYR A 100 -9.40 2.32 9.47
CA TYR A 100 -10.67 3.00 9.21
C TYR A 100 -10.50 4.40 8.63
N ASP A 101 -9.32 5.00 8.73
CA ASP A 101 -9.08 6.38 8.33
C ASP A 101 -8.76 6.49 6.85
N TYR A 102 -9.20 7.60 6.26
CA TYR A 102 -8.93 7.89 4.86
C TYR A 102 -7.44 7.98 4.55
N PHE A 103 -6.63 8.57 5.45
CA PHE A 103 -5.19 8.69 5.22
C PHE A 103 -4.49 7.33 5.05
N TYR A 104 -5.01 6.26 5.70
CA TYR A 104 -4.48 4.91 5.52
C TYR A 104 -4.67 4.43 4.07
N GLY A 105 -5.76 4.89 3.43
CA GLY A 105 -6.02 4.67 2.01
C GLY A 105 -5.05 5.39 1.07
N LEU A 106 -4.32 6.40 1.54
CA LEU A 106 -3.23 7.05 0.80
C LEU A 106 -1.87 6.43 1.12
N ASP A 107 -1.66 6.03 2.37
CA ASP A 107 -0.41 5.44 2.82
C ASP A 107 -0.16 4.05 2.21
N MET A 108 -1.18 3.22 2.06
CA MET A 108 -1.03 1.88 1.50
C MET A 108 -0.55 1.88 0.03
N PRO A 109 -1.16 2.64 -0.91
CA PRO A 109 -0.60 2.74 -2.26
C PRO A 109 0.78 3.41 -2.27
N LEU A 110 1.07 4.37 -1.38
CA LEU A 110 2.40 4.95 -1.25
C LEU A 110 3.44 3.89 -0.87
N LEU A 111 3.14 3.04 0.13
CA LEU A 111 3.99 1.91 0.50
C LEU A 111 4.23 0.97 -0.69
N CYS A 112 3.18 0.65 -1.44
CA CYS A 112 3.27 -0.16 -2.65
C CYS A 112 4.20 0.47 -3.70
N MET A 113 4.07 1.79 -3.94
CA MET A 113 4.94 2.54 -4.87
C MET A 113 6.40 2.51 -4.45
N GLU A 114 6.70 2.67 -3.16
CA GLU A 114 8.07 2.58 -2.65
C GLU A 114 8.67 1.18 -2.85
N VAL A 115 7.88 0.14 -2.61
CA VAL A 115 8.29 -1.25 -2.82
C VAL A 115 8.55 -1.55 -4.29
N MET A 116 7.66 -1.13 -5.19
CA MET A 116 7.84 -1.27 -6.64
C MET A 116 9.06 -0.50 -7.14
N ASN A 117 9.20 0.78 -6.75
CA ASN A 117 10.35 1.61 -7.12
C ASN A 117 11.66 1.10 -6.52
N GLY A 118 11.63 0.41 -5.37
CA GLY A 118 12.74 -0.34 -4.77
C GLY A 118 13.13 -1.58 -5.56
N GLY A 119 12.37 -1.95 -6.60
CA GLY A 119 12.63 -3.10 -7.48
C GLY A 119 12.32 -4.44 -6.81
N TYR A 120 11.34 -4.48 -5.93
CA TYR A 120 10.74 -5.70 -5.41
C TYR A 120 9.76 -6.28 -6.42
N SER A 121 9.60 -7.59 -6.39
CA SER A 121 8.77 -8.32 -7.36
C SER A 121 7.32 -8.48 -6.91
N GLY A 122 6.98 -8.03 -5.72
CA GLY A 122 5.61 -8.08 -5.20
C GLY A 122 5.49 -7.58 -3.77
N ILE A 123 4.24 -7.30 -3.40
CA ILE A 123 3.84 -6.91 -2.04
C ILE A 123 2.46 -7.51 -1.77
N ALA A 124 2.28 -8.11 -0.60
CA ALA A 124 0.99 -8.51 -0.08
C ALA A 124 0.63 -7.67 1.15
N ALA A 125 -0.53 -7.04 1.12
CA ALA A 125 -1.00 -6.27 2.27
C ALA A 125 -1.56 -7.20 3.36
N TRP A 126 -1.23 -6.92 4.58
CA TRP A 126 -1.86 -7.48 5.76
C TRP A 126 -2.95 -6.52 6.22
N MET A 127 -4.24 -6.89 6.13
CA MET A 127 -4.77 -8.12 5.50
C MET A 127 -6.10 -7.83 4.81
N LEU A 128 -6.68 -8.84 4.13
CA LEU A 128 -7.91 -8.67 3.37
C LEU A 128 -9.12 -8.45 4.28
N ASP A 129 -9.27 -9.29 5.31
CA ASP A 129 -10.42 -9.35 6.22
C ASP A 129 -9.95 -9.48 7.67
N ASP A 130 -10.73 -9.00 8.63
CA ASP A 130 -10.44 -9.06 10.08
C ASP A 130 -10.65 -10.45 10.69
N ALA A 131 -10.51 -11.50 9.95
CA ALA A 131 -10.86 -12.86 10.39
C ALA A 131 -9.79 -13.55 11.26
N MET A 132 -8.59 -12.97 11.42
CA MET A 132 -7.50 -13.63 12.13
C MET A 132 -7.55 -13.36 13.64
N HIS A 133 -7.46 -14.41 14.43
CA HIS A 133 -7.34 -14.36 15.89
C HIS A 133 -5.89 -14.17 16.33
N SER A 134 -5.66 -13.47 17.44
CA SER A 134 -4.32 -13.18 17.98
C SER A 134 -3.58 -14.44 18.48
N SER A 135 -4.32 -15.45 18.91
CA SER A 135 -3.79 -16.69 19.48
C SER A 135 -4.16 -17.93 18.65
N GLY A 136 -4.22 -17.78 17.34
CA GLY A 136 -4.80 -18.78 16.45
C GLY A 136 -6.33 -18.72 16.48
N ASP A 137 -6.98 -19.75 15.99
CA ASP A 137 -8.43 -19.82 16.03
C ASP A 137 -8.93 -20.20 17.43
N SER A 138 -9.06 -19.20 18.29
CA SER A 138 -9.55 -19.35 19.66
C SER A 138 -11.07 -19.46 19.75
N GLY A 139 -11.79 -19.07 18.69
CA GLY A 139 -13.24 -18.92 18.69
C GLY A 139 -13.77 -17.79 19.57
N LYS A 140 -12.89 -16.88 20.04
CA LYS A 140 -13.25 -15.76 20.90
C LYS A 140 -13.19 -14.46 20.13
N THR A 141 -14.24 -13.67 20.21
CA THR A 141 -14.38 -12.38 19.51
C THR A 141 -13.32 -11.37 19.95
N GLU A 142 -12.98 -11.36 21.24
CA GLU A 142 -11.95 -10.49 21.81
C GLU A 142 -10.53 -10.73 21.32
N ASP A 143 -10.31 -11.84 20.61
CA ASP A 143 -9.00 -12.19 20.04
C ASP A 143 -8.87 -11.83 18.54
N ILE A 144 -9.90 -11.23 17.94
CA ILE A 144 -9.86 -10.85 16.52
C ILE A 144 -8.92 -9.67 16.29
N LYS A 145 -8.08 -9.80 15.27
CA LYS A 145 -7.20 -8.72 14.79
C LYS A 145 -7.92 -7.86 13.76
N LEU A 146 -7.97 -6.56 14.00
CA LEU A 146 -8.52 -5.57 13.08
C LEU A 146 -7.42 -4.97 12.21
N TRP A 147 -7.31 -5.45 10.98
CA TRP A 147 -6.34 -4.99 9.98
C TRP A 147 -6.91 -4.91 8.58
N GLY A 148 -8.07 -5.51 8.36
CA GLY A 148 -8.65 -5.77 7.06
C GLY A 148 -9.21 -4.56 6.33
N MET A 149 -9.67 -4.83 5.13
CA MET A 149 -10.45 -3.88 4.30
C MET A 149 -11.91 -3.84 4.70
N TRP A 150 -12.36 -4.84 5.45
CA TRP A 150 -13.69 -5.02 6.06
C TRP A 150 -13.64 -6.11 7.12
N ASN A 151 -14.77 -6.37 7.76
CA ASN A 151 -14.97 -7.54 8.60
C ASN A 151 -16.23 -8.27 8.13
N ILE A 152 -16.07 -9.41 7.46
CA ILE A 152 -17.20 -10.16 6.87
C ILE A 152 -18.17 -10.74 7.92
N LEU A 153 -17.78 -10.77 9.18
CA LEU A 153 -18.57 -11.27 10.30
C LEU A 153 -18.91 -10.14 11.30
N GLY A 154 -19.01 -8.90 10.81
CA GLY A 154 -19.23 -7.74 11.66
C GLY A 154 -20.53 -7.82 12.47
N GLU A 155 -21.63 -8.22 11.83
CA GLU A 155 -22.93 -8.40 12.51
C GLU A 155 -22.87 -9.57 13.49
N GLU A 156 -22.36 -10.74 13.06
CA GLU A 156 -22.38 -11.96 13.88
C GLU A 156 -21.42 -11.92 15.07
N VAL A 157 -20.27 -11.25 14.90
CA VAL A 157 -19.20 -11.26 15.91
C VAL A 157 -19.25 -10.06 16.83
N PHE A 158 -19.60 -8.87 16.28
CA PHE A 158 -19.56 -7.61 17.02
C PHE A 158 -20.97 -7.04 17.31
N ASP A 159 -22.04 -7.67 16.79
CA ASP A 159 -23.39 -7.09 16.78
C ASP A 159 -23.38 -5.68 16.15
N ASP A 160 -22.53 -5.48 15.15
CA ASP A 160 -22.30 -4.21 14.48
C ASP A 160 -22.09 -4.40 12.97
N PRO A 161 -23.17 -4.37 12.16
CA PRO A 161 -23.09 -4.55 10.72
C PRO A 161 -22.25 -3.44 10.01
N SER A 162 -22.00 -2.31 10.67
CA SER A 162 -21.14 -1.27 10.09
C SER A 162 -19.69 -1.69 9.93
N GLN A 163 -19.23 -2.72 10.64
CA GLN A 163 -17.90 -3.30 10.49
C GLN A 163 -17.71 -4.01 9.14
N GLU A 164 -18.80 -4.40 8.49
CA GLU A 164 -18.80 -5.02 7.17
C GLU A 164 -18.63 -4.00 6.04
N GLU A 165 -18.74 -2.71 6.34
CA GLU A 165 -18.51 -1.65 5.37
C GLU A 165 -17.05 -1.66 4.87
N ILE A 166 -16.92 -1.43 3.56
CA ILE A 166 -15.61 -1.36 2.91
C ILE A 166 -14.85 -0.13 3.42
N ARG A 167 -13.68 -0.37 4.00
CA ARG A 167 -12.82 0.70 4.54
C ARG A 167 -12.09 1.46 3.41
N PRO A 168 -11.70 2.71 3.65
CA PRO A 168 -11.15 3.61 2.61
C PRO A 168 -9.98 3.04 1.81
N TRP A 169 -9.10 2.27 2.43
CA TRP A 169 -7.89 1.78 1.76
C TRP A 169 -8.12 0.65 0.74
N TYR A 170 -9.29 0.00 0.76
CA TYR A 170 -9.70 -0.93 -0.29
C TYR A 170 -9.66 -0.28 -1.68
N TYR A 171 -10.15 0.95 -1.80
CA TYR A 171 -10.36 1.58 -3.11
C TYR A 171 -9.05 1.84 -3.84
N THR A 172 -8.06 2.36 -3.15
CA THR A 172 -6.73 2.62 -3.73
C THR A 172 -5.93 1.34 -3.92
N TRP A 173 -5.99 0.43 -2.94
CA TRP A 173 -5.28 -0.84 -3.00
C TRP A 173 -5.81 -1.74 -4.12
N SER A 174 -7.12 -1.84 -4.30
CA SER A 174 -7.73 -2.63 -5.37
C SER A 174 -7.32 -2.14 -6.77
N LEU A 175 -7.19 -0.82 -6.95
CA LEU A 175 -6.67 -0.23 -8.19
C LEU A 175 -5.20 -0.60 -8.42
N MET A 176 -4.36 -0.55 -7.40
CA MET A 176 -2.96 -1.00 -7.50
C MET A 176 -2.87 -2.48 -7.88
N CYS A 177 -3.65 -3.35 -7.23
CA CYS A 177 -3.69 -4.77 -7.55
C CYS A 177 -4.18 -5.05 -8.98
N ARG A 178 -5.19 -4.32 -9.44
CA ARG A 178 -5.79 -4.54 -10.76
C ARG A 178 -4.87 -4.10 -11.89
N TYR A 179 -4.24 -2.93 -11.76
CA TYR A 179 -3.55 -2.28 -12.86
C TYR A 179 -2.02 -2.40 -12.85
N PHE A 180 -1.47 -3.08 -11.84
CA PHE A 180 -0.11 -3.58 -11.84
C PHE A 180 -0.11 -5.13 -11.80
N PRO A 181 -0.62 -5.78 -12.86
CA PRO A 181 -0.74 -7.23 -12.87
C PRO A 181 0.62 -7.94 -12.85
N THR A 182 0.61 -9.22 -12.49
CA THR A 182 1.81 -10.06 -12.54
C THR A 182 2.43 -10.05 -13.93
N GLY A 183 3.74 -9.76 -13.99
CA GLY A 183 4.48 -9.63 -15.26
C GLY A 183 4.62 -8.19 -15.74
N SER A 184 4.10 -7.21 -14.99
CA SER A 184 4.34 -5.79 -15.30
C SER A 184 5.82 -5.44 -15.16
N ASN A 185 6.32 -4.63 -16.08
CA ASN A 185 7.61 -3.97 -15.98
C ASN A 185 7.44 -2.63 -15.27
N ILE A 186 8.02 -2.49 -14.08
CA ILE A 186 7.98 -1.22 -13.35
C ILE A 186 8.93 -0.24 -14.00
N LEU A 187 8.41 0.91 -14.40
CA LEU A 187 9.13 1.96 -15.09
C LEU A 187 9.72 2.95 -14.08
N LYS A 188 10.92 3.44 -14.36
CA LYS A 188 11.52 4.47 -13.53
C LYS A 188 10.73 5.77 -13.65
N THR A 189 10.21 6.25 -12.53
CA THR A 189 9.59 7.58 -12.44
C THR A 189 10.60 8.61 -11.95
N THR A 190 10.52 9.84 -12.48
CA THR A 190 11.28 10.98 -11.97
C THR A 190 10.28 11.97 -11.38
N LEU A 191 10.39 12.21 -10.08
CA LEU A 191 9.45 13.04 -9.33
C LEU A 191 10.17 13.81 -8.24
N ASP A 192 9.73 15.03 -7.99
CA ASP A 192 10.16 15.84 -6.83
C ASP A 192 9.36 15.45 -5.59
N ARG A 193 9.90 14.50 -4.81
CA ARG A 193 9.27 13.98 -3.59
C ARG A 193 9.14 15.00 -2.46
N THR A 194 9.91 16.09 -2.50
CA THR A 194 9.85 17.12 -1.44
C THR A 194 8.49 17.80 -1.36
N LYS A 195 7.67 17.66 -2.39
CA LYS A 195 6.31 18.22 -2.46
C LYS A 195 5.21 17.30 -1.91
N GLY A 196 5.54 16.16 -1.31
CA GLY A 196 4.58 15.22 -0.77
C GLY A 196 3.85 14.39 -1.84
N VAL A 197 4.38 14.34 -3.07
CA VAL A 197 3.84 13.54 -4.16
C VAL A 197 4.72 12.33 -4.40
N TYR A 198 4.08 11.16 -4.52
CA TYR A 198 4.73 9.88 -4.83
C TYR A 198 4.06 9.25 -6.03
N ALA A 199 4.80 8.51 -6.84
CA ALA A 199 4.26 7.86 -8.02
C ALA A 199 4.99 6.56 -8.35
N ALA A 200 4.27 5.69 -9.06
CA ALA A 200 4.82 4.54 -9.74
C ALA A 200 4.20 4.43 -11.14
N ALA A 201 4.95 3.85 -12.07
CA ALA A 201 4.49 3.57 -13.41
C ALA A 201 4.86 2.15 -13.80
N GLY A 202 4.04 1.53 -14.64
CA GLY A 202 4.24 0.19 -15.15
C GLY A 202 3.86 0.06 -16.62
N GLU A 203 4.47 -0.94 -17.26
CA GLU A 203 4.09 -1.39 -18.60
C GLU A 203 3.71 -2.87 -18.51
N TYR A 204 2.63 -3.24 -19.15
CA TYR A 204 2.17 -4.61 -19.26
C TYR A 204 1.62 -4.86 -20.69
N GLN A 205 2.28 -5.72 -21.44
CA GLN A 205 1.87 -6.11 -22.79
C GLN A 205 1.64 -4.91 -23.76
N GLY A 206 2.51 -3.90 -23.66
CA GLY A 206 2.40 -2.68 -24.49
C GLY A 206 1.38 -1.67 -23.99
N LYS A 207 0.71 -1.90 -22.86
CA LYS A 207 -0.19 -0.98 -22.18
C LYS A 207 0.48 -0.41 -20.94
N TYR A 208 0.01 0.74 -20.48
CA TYR A 208 0.68 1.50 -19.43
C TYR A 208 -0.25 1.84 -18.28
N VAL A 209 0.32 1.94 -17.10
CA VAL A 209 -0.31 2.45 -15.89
C VAL A 209 0.61 3.47 -15.23
N PHE A 210 0.01 4.54 -14.75
CA PHE A 210 0.65 5.52 -13.88
C PHE A 210 -0.26 5.74 -12.68
N ALA A 211 0.28 5.63 -11.48
CA ALA A 211 -0.40 5.93 -10.24
C ALA A 211 0.37 6.99 -9.45
N ALA A 212 -0.34 7.94 -8.84
CA ALA A 212 0.25 8.96 -7.99
C ALA A 212 -0.62 9.23 -6.77
N VAL A 213 0.05 9.56 -5.65
CA VAL A 213 -0.57 9.98 -4.40
C VAL A 213 0.02 11.32 -3.96
N ASN A 214 -0.84 12.22 -3.51
CA ASN A 214 -0.48 13.47 -2.86
C ASN A 214 -0.87 13.38 -1.38
N ILE A 215 0.13 13.33 -0.50
CA ILE A 215 -0.06 13.33 0.96
C ILE A 215 0.10 14.73 1.57
N GLY A 216 0.33 15.76 0.74
CA GLY A 216 0.45 17.14 1.15
C GLY A 216 -0.90 17.86 1.29
N ASP A 217 -0.88 19.05 1.84
CA ASP A 217 -2.06 19.87 2.12
C ASP A 217 -2.41 20.84 0.96
N GLU A 218 -1.66 20.78 -0.14
CA GLU A 218 -1.85 21.63 -1.30
C GLU A 218 -2.04 20.81 -2.57
N ASP A 219 -2.87 21.31 -3.48
CA ASP A 219 -3.02 20.78 -4.84
C ASP A 219 -1.70 20.88 -5.60
N ARG A 220 -1.42 19.87 -6.44
CA ARG A 220 -0.20 19.83 -7.27
C ARG A 220 -0.57 19.66 -8.73
N SER A 221 -0.02 20.52 -9.58
CA SER A 221 -0.06 20.33 -11.02
C SER A 221 0.92 19.23 -11.41
N LEU A 222 0.45 18.25 -12.17
CA LEU A 222 1.25 17.17 -12.71
C LEU A 222 1.29 17.23 -14.22
N ASP A 223 2.49 17.16 -14.78
CA ASP A 223 2.77 16.91 -16.20
C ASP A 223 3.30 15.48 -16.30
N ILE A 224 2.45 14.55 -16.73
CA ILE A 224 2.77 13.12 -16.84
C ILE A 224 3.24 12.86 -18.28
N SER A 225 4.55 12.77 -18.48
CA SER A 225 5.13 12.43 -19.78
C SER A 225 5.10 10.92 -20.00
N LEU A 226 4.44 10.51 -21.07
CA LEU A 226 4.26 9.11 -21.43
C LEU A 226 5.30 8.67 -22.47
N PRO A 227 5.70 7.39 -22.46
CA PRO A 227 6.70 6.87 -23.41
C PRO A 227 6.17 6.73 -24.85
N ALA A 228 4.85 6.77 -25.03
CA ALA A 228 4.16 6.66 -26.31
C ALA A 228 2.81 7.36 -26.26
N ALA A 229 2.23 7.66 -27.41
CA ALA A 229 0.82 8.04 -27.49
C ALA A 229 -0.08 6.88 -27.05
N LEU A 230 -1.04 7.16 -26.18
CA LEU A 230 -1.96 6.17 -25.63
C LEU A 230 -3.40 6.50 -26.02
N GLU A 231 -4.13 5.47 -26.39
CA GLU A 231 -5.57 5.55 -26.65
C GLU A 231 -6.36 4.76 -25.60
N ASN A 232 -7.64 5.07 -25.49
CA ASN A 232 -8.57 4.42 -24.56
C ASN A 232 -8.12 4.48 -23.10
N VAL A 233 -7.51 5.60 -22.70
CA VAL A 233 -7.02 5.79 -21.35
C VAL A 233 -8.18 6.09 -20.40
N SER A 234 -8.15 5.47 -19.24
CA SER A 234 -9.07 5.68 -18.11
C SER A 234 -8.37 6.40 -16.97
N LEU A 235 -9.04 7.34 -16.35
CA LEU A 235 -8.60 8.07 -15.17
C LEU A 235 -9.46 7.69 -13.96
N TYR A 236 -8.82 7.20 -12.91
CA TYR A 236 -9.40 6.96 -11.59
C TYR A 236 -8.95 8.04 -10.62
N VAL A 237 -9.85 8.48 -9.76
CA VAL A 237 -9.58 9.48 -8.72
C VAL A 237 -10.19 8.99 -7.40
N CYS A 238 -9.40 9.05 -6.33
CA CYS A 238 -9.85 8.80 -4.98
C CYS A 238 -9.54 10.02 -4.12
N GLU A 239 -10.60 10.66 -3.61
CA GLU A 239 -10.58 11.78 -2.68
C GLU A 239 -11.41 11.42 -1.45
N GLU A 240 -11.19 12.09 -0.32
CA GLU A 240 -11.99 11.86 0.87
C GLU A 240 -13.47 12.21 0.61
N GLY A 241 -14.35 11.24 0.85
CA GLY A 241 -15.78 11.41 0.60
C GLY A 241 -16.21 11.49 -0.87
N ASN A 242 -15.26 11.44 -1.82
CA ASN A 242 -15.55 11.51 -3.26
C ASN A 242 -14.83 10.37 -4.01
N ARG A 243 -15.46 9.21 -4.01
CA ARG A 243 -14.99 7.99 -4.70
C ARG A 243 -16.09 7.49 -5.59
N GLN A 244 -15.80 7.34 -6.89
CA GLN A 244 -16.77 6.76 -7.80
C GLN A 244 -16.68 5.23 -7.75
N THR A 245 -17.81 4.59 -7.50
CA THR A 245 -17.93 3.13 -7.45
C THR A 245 -19.13 2.67 -8.26
N ASN A 246 -19.08 1.44 -8.75
CA ASN A 246 -20.24 0.76 -9.30
C ASN A 246 -21.18 0.24 -8.17
N ASN A 247 -22.27 -0.43 -8.55
CA ASN A 247 -23.26 -0.96 -7.61
C ASN A 247 -22.70 -2.09 -6.70
N GLU A 248 -21.55 -2.65 -7.05
CA GLU A 248 -20.85 -3.69 -6.29
C GLU A 248 -19.74 -3.12 -5.39
N GLY A 249 -19.58 -1.77 -5.36
CA GLY A 249 -18.57 -1.10 -4.55
C GLY A 249 -17.18 -1.05 -5.18
N HIS A 250 -16.97 -1.53 -6.41
CA HIS A 250 -15.67 -1.45 -7.07
C HIS A 250 -15.40 -0.04 -7.63
N PRO A 251 -14.16 0.46 -7.54
CA PRO A 251 -13.79 1.72 -8.15
C PRO A 251 -14.05 1.75 -9.64
N VAL A 252 -14.66 2.83 -10.12
CA VAL A 252 -14.85 3.09 -11.55
C VAL A 252 -14.15 4.37 -11.97
N PRO A 253 -13.72 4.48 -13.25
CA PRO A 253 -13.00 5.66 -13.71
C PRO A 253 -13.92 6.88 -13.74
N VAL A 254 -13.37 8.06 -13.41
CA VAL A 254 -14.04 9.35 -13.56
C VAL A 254 -14.06 9.82 -15.02
N GLN A 255 -13.13 9.34 -15.83
CA GLN A 255 -13.04 9.57 -17.26
C GLN A 255 -12.56 8.31 -17.98
N THR A 256 -13.08 8.08 -19.19
CA THR A 256 -12.71 6.95 -20.06
C THR A 256 -12.53 7.41 -21.49
N GLY A 257 -11.86 6.59 -22.31
CA GLY A 257 -11.69 6.86 -23.73
C GLY A 257 -10.80 8.06 -24.04
N LEU A 258 -9.94 8.46 -23.09
CA LEU A 258 -9.00 9.54 -23.32
C LEU A 258 -7.92 9.12 -24.33
N THR A 259 -7.53 10.07 -25.18
CA THR A 259 -6.32 9.97 -26.01
C THR A 259 -5.28 10.89 -25.42
N VAL A 260 -4.09 10.35 -25.12
CA VAL A 260 -2.97 11.10 -24.56
C VAL A 260 -1.80 10.99 -25.50
N ASP A 261 -1.37 12.11 -26.08
CA ASP A 261 -0.21 12.19 -26.96
C ASP A 261 0.88 13.05 -26.31
N GLY A 262 1.94 12.37 -25.88
CA GLY A 262 3.10 12.99 -25.23
C GLY A 262 2.90 13.26 -23.73
N THR A 263 2.16 14.30 -23.36
CA THR A 263 2.02 14.70 -21.94
C THR A 263 0.55 14.83 -21.55
N TYR A 264 0.19 14.18 -20.44
CA TYR A 264 -1.10 14.36 -19.78
C TYR A 264 -0.95 15.35 -18.63
N GLN A 265 -1.73 16.42 -18.68
CA GLN A 265 -1.74 17.46 -17.65
C GLN A 265 -2.96 17.29 -16.73
N THR A 266 -2.74 17.28 -15.43
CA THR A 266 -3.81 17.16 -14.44
C THR A 266 -3.45 17.86 -13.15
N ILE A 267 -4.45 18.05 -12.28
CA ILE A 267 -4.25 18.51 -10.90
C ILE A 267 -4.46 17.32 -9.98
N LEU A 268 -3.41 16.96 -9.25
CA LEU A 268 -3.50 16.02 -8.15
C LEU A 268 -3.86 16.81 -6.89
N LYS A 269 -5.10 16.64 -6.43
CA LYS A 269 -5.62 17.34 -5.26
C LYS A 269 -4.82 17.01 -4.00
N ALA A 270 -4.84 17.92 -3.03
CA ALA A 270 -4.35 17.63 -1.69
C ALA A 270 -5.03 16.38 -1.14
N GLN A 271 -4.28 15.54 -0.43
CA GLN A 271 -4.78 14.30 0.18
C GLN A 271 -5.60 13.44 -0.82
N SER A 272 -5.03 13.16 -2.00
CA SER A 272 -5.72 12.37 -3.02
C SER A 272 -4.82 11.36 -3.72
N PHE A 273 -5.45 10.43 -4.43
CA PHE A 273 -4.81 9.43 -5.27
C PHE A 273 -5.43 9.47 -6.67
N ILE A 274 -4.59 9.32 -7.69
CA ILE A 274 -5.02 9.11 -9.07
C ILE A 274 -4.36 7.88 -9.68
N LEU A 275 -5.06 7.27 -10.64
CA LEU A 275 -4.49 6.23 -11.50
C LEU A 275 -4.94 6.46 -12.94
N LEU A 276 -3.99 6.53 -13.85
CA LEU A 276 -4.17 6.70 -15.28
C LEU A 276 -3.70 5.44 -15.98
N THR A 277 -4.54 4.82 -16.82
CA THR A 277 -4.18 3.54 -17.46
C THR A 277 -4.97 3.28 -18.74
N ASN A 278 -4.37 2.55 -19.69
CA ASN A 278 -5.05 1.90 -20.81
C ASN A 278 -5.01 0.36 -20.70
N ILE A 279 -4.66 -0.18 -19.52
CA ILE A 279 -4.83 -1.60 -19.18
C ILE A 279 -6.32 -1.85 -18.93
N ASP A 280 -6.88 -2.93 -19.50
CA ASP A 280 -8.30 -3.32 -19.38
C ASP A 280 -8.64 -3.90 -18.02
#